data_d09240ad4a8de08d3c999d910c5b47ff
#
_entry.id   d09240ad4a8de08d3c999d910c5b47ff
#
_cell.length_a   1.000
_cell.length_b   1.000
_cell.length_c   1.000
_cell.angle_alpha   90.00
_cell.angle_beta   90.00
_cell.angle_gamma   90.00
#
_symmetry.space_group_name_H-M   'P 1'
#
loop_
_entity.id
_entity.type
_entity.pdbx_description
1 polymer ?
#
loop_
_entity_poly.entity_id
_entity_poly.type
_entity_poly.pdbx_seq_one_letter_code
_entity_poly.pdbx_strand_id
1 'polypeptide(L)'
;MNKAAKEKALELLKNNWGDAIIISLIYAVITSILSSTGAGIIIFSVTAGVCYLYALIQASITRKFKFDDLFRKENFNNLPNQLATSALSFLYILLWTLCLIIPGIIKSYSYRLVNYISLQEPELSHSEVLKKSEELMMGKKWDLFLFDLSFIGWYILAGLTFGLGMILLTPYKMQAEIEYIHANIMPLRVNKSEETIYE
;
A
#
# COMPACT_ATOMS: atom_id res chain seq x y z
N MET A 1 18.68 1.18 -8.29
CA MET A 1 17.46 0.43 -7.91
C MET A 1 16.22 1.31 -7.84
N ASN A 2 16.21 2.34 -7.00
CA ASN A 2 15.03 3.23 -6.82
C ASN A 2 14.56 3.95 -8.10
N LYS A 3 15.47 4.25 -9.04
CA LYS A 3 15.16 4.98 -10.27
C LYS A 3 14.27 4.16 -11.21
N ALA A 4 14.56 2.88 -11.38
CA ALA A 4 13.78 1.99 -12.25
C ALA A 4 12.33 1.81 -11.77
N ALA A 5 12.08 1.70 -10.46
CA ALA A 5 10.73 1.60 -9.92
C ALA A 5 9.92 2.89 -10.16
N LYS A 6 10.56 4.05 -9.97
CA LYS A 6 9.94 5.35 -10.23
C LYS A 6 9.62 5.56 -11.73
N GLU A 7 10.53 5.16 -12.61
CA GLU A 7 10.33 5.24 -14.06
C GLU A 7 9.18 4.36 -14.51
N LYS A 8 9.10 3.10 -14.03
CA LYS A 8 7.97 2.19 -14.31
C LYS A 8 6.63 2.74 -13.81
N ALA A 9 6.61 3.31 -12.59
CA ALA A 9 5.41 3.94 -12.04
C ALA A 9 4.97 5.15 -12.88
N LEU A 10 5.92 6.01 -13.28
CA LEU A 10 5.62 7.15 -14.16
C LEU A 10 5.13 6.70 -15.54
N GLU A 11 5.71 5.66 -16.11
CA GLU A 11 5.29 5.09 -17.39
C GLU A 11 3.85 4.58 -17.33
N LEU A 12 3.50 3.84 -16.26
CA LEU A 12 2.13 3.39 -16.02
C LEU A 12 1.16 4.56 -15.88
N LEU A 13 1.53 5.56 -15.09
CA LEU A 13 0.69 6.73 -14.84
C LEU A 13 0.55 7.64 -16.05
N LYS A 14 1.57 7.74 -16.93
CA LYS A 14 1.58 8.64 -18.08
C LYS A 14 0.31 8.54 -18.94
N ASN A 15 -0.23 7.33 -19.10
CA ASN A 15 -1.44 7.08 -19.87
C ASN A 15 -2.72 6.96 -19.02
N ASN A 16 -2.60 6.96 -17.68
CA ASN A 16 -3.68 6.65 -16.76
C ASN A 16 -3.80 7.68 -15.61
N TRP A 17 -3.26 8.89 -15.76
CA TRP A 17 -3.31 9.91 -14.69
C TRP A 17 -4.73 10.25 -14.24
N GLY A 18 -5.67 10.35 -15.19
CA GLY A 18 -7.07 10.64 -14.88
C GLY A 18 -7.66 9.61 -13.93
N ASP A 19 -7.55 8.34 -14.28
CA ASP A 19 -8.10 7.23 -13.49
C ASP A 19 -7.39 7.11 -12.14
N ALA A 20 -6.06 7.24 -12.10
CA ALA A 20 -5.28 7.20 -10.87
C ALA A 20 -5.67 8.33 -9.90
N ILE A 21 -5.90 9.56 -10.40
CA ILE A 21 -6.36 10.69 -9.60
C ILE A 21 -7.77 10.46 -9.08
N ILE A 22 -8.70 9.99 -9.93
CA ILE A 22 -10.07 9.71 -9.55
C ILE A 22 -10.11 8.66 -8.43
N ILE A 23 -9.40 7.55 -8.58
CA ILE A 23 -9.29 6.49 -7.58
C ILE A 23 -8.72 7.03 -6.26
N SER A 24 -7.68 7.86 -6.32
CA SER A 24 -7.07 8.47 -5.13
C SER A 24 -7.97 9.50 -4.46
N LEU A 25 -8.74 10.28 -5.22
CA LEU A 25 -9.72 11.23 -4.69
C LEU A 25 -10.88 10.50 -4.00
N ILE A 26 -11.38 9.42 -4.60
CA ILE A 26 -12.43 8.61 -3.99
C ILE A 26 -11.93 8.03 -2.67
N TYR A 27 -10.72 7.48 -2.66
CA TYR A 27 -10.09 7.00 -1.43
C TYR A 27 -9.99 8.10 -0.37
N ALA A 28 -9.52 9.31 -0.74
CA ALA A 28 -9.40 10.44 0.16
C ALA A 28 -10.76 10.92 0.69
N VAL A 29 -11.80 10.98 -0.15
CA VAL A 29 -13.15 11.35 0.26
C VAL A 29 -13.74 10.31 1.22
N ILE A 30 -13.65 9.03 0.90
CA ILE A 30 -14.13 7.94 1.76
C ILE A 30 -13.44 8.00 3.11
N THR A 31 -12.11 8.11 3.16
CA THR A 31 -11.36 8.19 4.41
C THR A 31 -11.69 9.44 5.21
N SER A 32 -11.91 10.59 4.56
CA SER A 32 -12.26 11.85 5.23
C SER A 32 -13.67 11.80 5.86
N ILE A 33 -14.66 11.27 5.15
CA ILE A 33 -16.03 11.12 5.68
C ILE A 33 -16.04 10.18 6.87
N LEU A 34 -15.32 9.06 6.79
CA LEU A 34 -15.28 8.05 7.82
C LEU A 34 -14.44 8.47 9.03
N SER A 35 -13.47 9.37 8.85
CA SER A 35 -12.68 9.96 9.93
C SER A 35 -13.50 10.82 10.89
N SER A 36 -14.66 11.29 10.47
CA SER A 36 -15.55 12.13 11.29
C SER A 36 -16.34 11.33 12.35
N THR A 37 -16.38 10.01 12.29
CA THR A 37 -17.28 9.14 13.08
C THR A 37 -16.62 8.38 14.24
N GLY A 38 -15.46 8.80 14.75
CA GLY A 38 -14.85 8.26 15.97
C GLY A 38 -14.39 6.78 15.85
N ALA A 39 -15.09 5.82 16.44
CA ALA A 39 -14.66 4.42 16.51
C ALA A 39 -14.58 3.69 15.13
N GLY A 40 -15.31 4.18 14.13
CA GLY A 40 -15.26 3.65 12.76
C GLY A 40 -13.96 3.93 12.02
N ILE A 41 -13.17 4.91 12.48
CA ILE A 41 -11.95 5.39 11.80
C ILE A 41 -10.97 4.24 11.50
N ILE A 42 -10.68 3.39 12.48
CA ILE A 42 -9.65 2.34 12.32
C ILE A 42 -10.09 1.26 11.35
N ILE A 43 -11.32 0.77 11.50
CA ILE A 43 -11.85 -0.33 10.68
C ILE A 43 -11.96 0.11 9.22
N PHE A 44 -12.57 1.26 8.99
CA PHE A 44 -12.83 1.76 7.63
C PHE A 44 -11.57 2.27 6.93
N SER A 45 -10.63 2.91 7.65
CA SER A 45 -9.38 3.36 7.05
C SER A 45 -8.51 2.18 6.58
N VAL A 46 -8.46 1.11 7.35
CA VAL A 46 -7.75 -0.13 6.95
C VAL A 46 -8.45 -0.76 5.74
N THR A 47 -9.77 -0.87 5.76
CA THR A 47 -10.55 -1.44 4.65
C THR A 47 -10.36 -0.65 3.36
N ALA A 48 -10.53 0.67 3.42
CA ALA A 48 -10.33 1.54 2.26
C ALA A 48 -8.88 1.48 1.75
N GLY A 49 -7.91 1.43 2.67
CA GLY A 49 -6.49 1.28 2.33
C GLY A 49 -6.18 -0.04 1.62
N VAL A 50 -6.80 -1.13 2.06
CA VAL A 50 -6.63 -2.46 1.43
C VAL A 50 -7.26 -2.47 0.03
N CYS A 51 -8.46 -1.93 -0.16
CA CYS A 51 -9.11 -1.84 -1.48
C CYS A 51 -8.26 -0.98 -2.44
N TYR A 52 -7.74 0.14 -1.95
CA TYR A 52 -6.86 1.01 -2.74
C TYR A 52 -5.55 0.31 -3.11
N LEU A 53 -4.90 -0.38 -2.16
CA LEU A 53 -3.70 -1.16 -2.41
C LEU A 53 -3.94 -2.26 -3.46
N TYR A 54 -5.08 -2.96 -3.37
CA TYR A 54 -5.46 -3.99 -4.35
C TYR A 54 -5.61 -3.38 -5.76
N ALA A 55 -6.32 -2.26 -5.90
CA ALA A 55 -6.48 -1.58 -7.18
C ALA A 55 -5.13 -1.17 -7.80
N LEU A 56 -4.17 -0.72 -6.97
CA LEU A 56 -2.82 -0.38 -7.43
C LEU A 56 -2.00 -1.62 -7.82
N ILE A 57 -2.13 -2.73 -7.09
CA ILE A 57 -1.50 -4.01 -7.44
C ILE A 57 -2.04 -4.49 -8.79
N GLN A 58 -3.34 -4.45 -8.99
CA GLN A 58 -3.97 -4.82 -10.26
C GLN A 58 -3.53 -3.89 -11.40
N ALA A 59 -3.40 -2.60 -11.14
CA ALA A 59 -2.87 -1.66 -12.13
C ALA A 59 -1.41 -1.98 -12.52
N SER A 60 -0.59 -2.45 -11.58
CA SER A 60 0.79 -2.91 -11.88
C SER A 60 0.80 -4.14 -12.79
N ILE A 61 -0.16 -5.05 -12.61
CA ILE A 61 -0.28 -6.29 -13.40
C ILE A 61 -0.88 -6.00 -14.78
N THR A 62 -2.04 -5.34 -14.82
CA THR A 62 -2.83 -5.11 -16.05
C THR A 62 -2.37 -3.92 -16.86
N ARG A 63 -1.48 -3.09 -16.31
CA ARG A 63 -1.03 -1.79 -16.86
C ARG A 63 -2.15 -0.79 -17.13
N LYS A 64 -3.32 -0.98 -16.48
CA LYS A 64 -4.48 -0.08 -16.56
C LYS A 64 -5.10 0.10 -15.17
N PHE A 65 -5.57 1.31 -14.89
CA PHE A 65 -6.39 1.58 -13.72
C PHE A 65 -7.85 1.31 -14.06
N LYS A 66 -8.54 0.50 -13.23
CA LYS A 66 -9.97 0.23 -13.35
C LYS A 66 -10.66 0.56 -12.03
N PHE A 67 -11.73 1.33 -12.11
CA PHE A 67 -12.53 1.71 -10.96
C PHE A 67 -13.18 0.49 -10.26
N ASP A 68 -13.58 -0.50 -11.05
CA ASP A 68 -14.21 -1.72 -10.55
C ASP A 68 -13.30 -2.52 -9.60
N ASP A 69 -11.98 -2.39 -9.74
CA ASP A 69 -11.01 -3.09 -8.89
C ASP A 69 -11.05 -2.62 -7.42
N LEU A 70 -11.59 -1.41 -7.14
CA LEU A 70 -11.81 -0.93 -5.78
C LEU A 70 -12.91 -1.70 -5.03
N PHE A 71 -13.94 -2.17 -5.76
CA PHE A 71 -15.17 -2.72 -5.18
C PHE A 71 -15.34 -4.21 -5.48
N ARG A 72 -14.29 -4.92 -5.87
CA ARG A 72 -14.36 -6.37 -6.09
C ARG A 72 -14.72 -7.11 -4.81
N LYS A 73 -15.57 -8.12 -4.94
CA LYS A 73 -16.01 -8.97 -3.81
C LYS A 73 -14.82 -9.65 -3.12
N GLU A 74 -13.78 -10.01 -3.87
CA GLU A 74 -12.58 -10.64 -3.35
C GLU A 74 -11.87 -9.76 -2.29
N ASN A 75 -11.93 -8.44 -2.43
CA ASN A 75 -11.37 -7.49 -1.46
C ASN A 75 -12.03 -7.62 -0.08
N PHE A 76 -13.29 -8.03 -0.05
CA PHE A 76 -14.11 -8.08 1.16
C PHE A 76 -14.17 -9.48 1.79
N ASN A 77 -13.90 -10.54 1.04
CA ASN A 77 -13.99 -11.91 1.52
C ASN A 77 -13.03 -12.19 2.69
N ASN A 78 -11.86 -11.57 2.70
CA ASN A 78 -10.83 -11.78 3.70
C ASN A 78 -10.62 -10.57 4.63
N LEU A 79 -11.58 -9.63 4.64
CA LEU A 79 -11.54 -8.39 5.40
C LEU A 79 -11.30 -8.58 6.90
N PRO A 80 -11.99 -9.50 7.60
CA PRO A 80 -11.76 -9.72 9.02
C PRO A 80 -10.30 -10.11 9.33
N ASN A 81 -9.70 -10.98 8.51
CA ASN A 81 -8.32 -11.40 8.68
C ASN A 81 -7.34 -10.25 8.41
N GLN A 82 -7.58 -9.46 7.38
CA GLN A 82 -6.77 -8.28 7.06
C GLN A 82 -6.84 -7.23 8.16
N LEU A 83 -8.03 -6.96 8.71
CA LEU A 83 -8.22 -6.06 9.84
C LEU A 83 -7.48 -6.55 11.09
N ALA A 84 -7.62 -7.82 11.43
CA ALA A 84 -6.94 -8.40 12.59
C ALA A 84 -5.41 -8.36 12.41
N THR A 85 -4.90 -8.67 11.22
CA THR A 85 -3.47 -8.62 10.93
C THR A 85 -2.92 -7.19 11.00
N SER A 86 -3.65 -6.22 10.44
CA SER A 86 -3.26 -4.80 10.51
C SER A 86 -3.33 -4.25 11.93
N ALA A 87 -4.34 -4.61 12.71
CA ALA A 87 -4.46 -4.23 14.12
C ALA A 87 -3.31 -4.82 14.96
N LEU A 88 -2.97 -6.07 14.71
CA LEU A 88 -1.87 -6.74 15.41
C LEU A 88 -0.53 -6.09 15.07
N SER A 89 -0.26 -5.79 13.80
CA SER A 89 0.96 -5.08 13.39
C SER A 89 1.04 -3.69 14.01
N PHE A 90 -0.07 -2.94 14.03
CA PHE A 90 -0.14 -1.64 14.69
C PHE A 90 0.17 -1.73 16.18
N LEU A 91 -0.40 -2.71 16.88
CA LEU A 91 -0.14 -2.93 18.31
C LEU A 91 1.35 -3.20 18.59
N TYR A 92 1.98 -4.05 17.77
CA TYR A 92 3.42 -4.31 17.90
C TYR A 92 4.27 -3.07 17.66
N ILE A 93 3.96 -2.29 16.61
CA ILE A 93 4.65 -1.02 16.33
C ILE A 93 4.47 -0.05 17.50
N LEU A 94 3.25 0.09 18.02
CA LEU A 94 2.94 0.96 19.15
C LEU A 94 3.74 0.60 20.39
N LEU A 95 3.79 -0.70 20.77
CA LEU A 95 4.56 -1.18 21.91
C LEU A 95 6.06 -0.87 21.76
N TRP A 96 6.62 -1.11 20.58
CA TRP A 96 8.03 -0.81 20.31
C TRP A 96 8.31 0.70 20.28
N THR A 97 7.38 1.51 19.79
CA THR A 97 7.50 2.98 19.78
C THR A 97 7.43 3.56 21.18
N LEU A 98 6.62 2.96 22.06
CA LEU A 98 6.52 3.34 23.47
C LEU A 98 7.82 3.05 24.23
N CYS A 99 8.53 1.97 23.89
CA CYS A 99 9.82 1.66 24.50
C CYS A 99 10.93 2.61 24.05
N LEU A 100 11.06 2.86 22.75
CA LEU A 100 12.06 3.76 22.15
C LEU A 100 11.62 4.08 20.70
N ILE A 101 11.71 5.34 20.29
CA ILE A 101 11.28 5.80 18.96
C ILE A 101 12.03 5.05 17.84
N ILE A 102 13.33 4.84 17.97
CA ILE A 102 14.16 4.19 16.93
C ILE A 102 13.75 2.74 16.67
N PRO A 103 13.58 1.84 17.66
CA PRO A 103 13.04 0.50 17.44
C PRO A 103 11.64 0.49 16.82
N GLY A 104 10.78 1.45 17.19
CA GLY A 104 9.45 1.60 16.59
C GLY A 104 9.52 1.86 15.08
N ILE A 105 10.39 2.74 14.65
CA ILE A 105 10.65 3.02 13.22
C ILE A 105 11.16 1.74 12.52
N ILE A 106 12.13 1.03 13.11
CA ILE A 106 12.66 -0.22 12.53
C ILE A 106 11.54 -1.26 12.39
N LYS A 107 10.67 -1.40 13.39
CA LYS A 107 9.54 -2.33 13.35
C LYS A 107 8.46 -1.91 12.34
N SER A 108 8.21 -0.62 12.15
CA SER A 108 7.30 -0.16 11.10
C SER A 108 7.74 -0.59 9.71
N TYR A 109 9.04 -0.53 9.43
CA TYR A 109 9.59 -1.07 8.18
C TYR A 109 9.55 -2.61 8.12
N SER A 110 9.68 -3.30 9.27
CA SER A 110 9.54 -4.77 9.31
C SER A 110 8.14 -5.23 8.91
N TYR A 111 7.12 -4.47 9.27
CA TYR A 111 5.71 -4.81 9.01
C TYR A 111 5.12 -4.10 7.77
N ARG A 112 5.97 -3.49 6.94
CA ARG A 112 5.54 -2.75 5.74
C ARG A 112 4.78 -3.60 4.73
N LEU A 113 5.12 -4.89 4.65
CA LEU A 113 4.54 -5.82 3.68
C LEU A 113 3.28 -6.55 4.18
N VAL A 114 2.84 -6.31 5.41
CA VAL A 114 1.73 -7.06 6.04
C VAL A 114 0.47 -7.04 5.18
N ASN A 115 0.02 -5.86 4.75
CA ASN A 115 -1.18 -5.75 3.92
C ASN A 115 -0.98 -6.36 2.53
N TYR A 116 0.23 -6.24 1.99
CA TYR A 116 0.60 -6.82 0.70
C TYR A 116 0.57 -8.35 0.72
N ILE A 117 1.14 -8.96 1.77
CA ILE A 117 1.15 -10.42 1.96
C ILE A 117 -0.27 -10.92 2.22
N SER A 118 -1.04 -10.24 3.08
CA SER A 118 -2.44 -10.62 3.37
C SER A 118 -3.34 -10.62 2.14
N LEU A 119 -3.07 -9.77 1.16
CA LEU A 119 -3.80 -9.75 -0.11
C LEU A 119 -3.38 -10.89 -1.04
N GLN A 120 -2.10 -11.22 -1.07
CA GLN A 120 -1.56 -12.24 -1.99
C GLN A 120 -1.67 -13.66 -1.44
N GLU A 121 -1.70 -13.82 -0.12
CA GLU A 121 -1.74 -15.11 0.57
C GLU A 121 -2.78 -15.08 1.70
N PRO A 122 -4.08 -15.07 1.35
CA PRO A 122 -5.17 -14.94 2.30
C PRO A 122 -5.33 -16.14 3.25
N GLU A 123 -4.68 -17.26 2.93
CA GLU A 123 -4.68 -18.49 3.74
C GLU A 123 -3.78 -18.42 4.98
N LEU A 124 -2.84 -17.47 5.02
CA LEU A 124 -1.90 -17.37 6.13
C LEU A 124 -2.58 -16.80 7.38
N SER A 125 -2.22 -17.37 8.53
CA SER A 125 -2.63 -16.81 9.83
C SER A 125 -1.96 -15.46 10.09
N HIS A 126 -2.55 -14.65 10.98
CA HIS A 126 -2.03 -13.31 11.31
C HIS A 126 -0.56 -13.32 11.76
N SER A 127 -0.18 -14.31 12.57
CA SER A 127 1.20 -14.45 13.06
C SER A 127 2.17 -14.86 11.97
N GLU A 128 1.74 -15.69 11.02
CA GLU A 128 2.55 -16.08 9.86
C GLU A 128 2.78 -14.90 8.90
N VAL A 129 1.76 -14.08 8.64
CA VAL A 129 1.88 -12.87 7.83
C VAL A 129 2.90 -11.90 8.44
N LEU A 130 2.83 -11.66 9.76
CA LEU A 130 3.78 -10.79 10.46
C LEU A 130 5.20 -11.34 10.36
N LYS A 131 5.39 -12.63 10.65
CA LYS A 131 6.68 -13.30 10.58
C LYS A 131 7.25 -13.24 9.17
N LYS A 132 6.44 -13.55 8.17
CA LYS A 132 6.84 -13.49 6.75
C LYS A 132 7.23 -12.07 6.32
N SER A 133 6.49 -11.05 6.78
CA SER A 133 6.86 -9.65 6.53
C SER A 133 8.22 -9.31 7.14
N GLU A 134 8.49 -9.72 8.38
CA GLU A 134 9.79 -9.51 9.03
C GLU A 134 10.93 -10.20 8.27
N GLU A 135 10.74 -11.45 7.85
CA GLU A 135 11.72 -12.24 7.10
C GLU A 135 12.03 -11.60 5.75
N LEU A 136 11.02 -11.24 4.96
CA LEU A 136 11.19 -10.59 3.65
C LEU A 136 11.85 -9.22 3.75
N MET A 137 11.60 -8.49 4.83
CA MET A 137 12.19 -7.17 5.09
C MET A 137 13.58 -7.24 5.74
N MET A 138 14.09 -8.44 6.06
CA MET A 138 15.44 -8.59 6.59
C MET A 138 16.46 -8.18 5.53
N GLY A 139 17.34 -7.24 5.90
CA GLY A 139 18.34 -6.66 4.98
C GLY A 139 17.79 -5.63 3.97
N LYS A 140 16.46 -5.44 3.87
CA LYS A 140 15.82 -4.52 2.91
C LYS A 140 15.27 -3.24 3.54
N LYS A 141 15.21 -3.15 4.88
CA LYS A 141 14.63 -2.01 5.62
C LYS A 141 15.32 -0.70 5.27
N TRP A 142 16.64 -0.71 5.19
CA TRP A 142 17.44 0.47 4.86
C TRP A 142 17.21 0.94 3.43
N ASP A 143 17.14 0.01 2.48
CA ASP A 143 16.88 0.33 1.08
C ASP A 143 15.49 0.97 0.90
N LEU A 144 14.47 0.43 1.60
CA LEU A 144 13.12 0.98 1.56
C LEU A 144 13.05 2.35 2.29
N PHE A 145 13.80 2.53 3.36
CA PHE A 145 13.93 3.83 4.02
C PHE A 145 14.54 4.87 3.07
N LEU A 146 15.63 4.54 2.37
CA LEU A 146 16.23 5.42 1.36
C LEU A 146 15.28 5.69 0.18
N PHE A 147 14.47 4.71 -0.18
CA PHE A 147 13.42 4.90 -1.18
C PHE A 147 12.40 5.95 -0.70
N ASP A 148 11.88 5.83 0.52
CA ASP A 148 10.94 6.81 1.11
C ASP A 148 11.60 8.20 1.24
N LEU A 149 12.85 8.26 1.69
CA LEU A 149 13.60 9.51 1.81
C LEU A 149 13.75 10.24 0.46
N SER A 150 13.82 9.49 -0.63
CA SER A 150 13.92 10.06 -1.98
C SER A 150 12.67 10.80 -2.44
N PHE A 151 11.54 10.67 -1.73
CA PHE A 151 10.31 11.41 -1.97
C PHE A 151 10.15 12.66 -1.09
N ILE A 152 11.07 12.90 -0.13
CA ILE A 152 10.92 13.99 0.84
C ILE A 152 10.83 15.37 0.14
N GLY A 153 11.60 15.58 -0.93
CA GLY A 153 11.54 16.79 -1.73
C GLY A 153 10.16 17.01 -2.40
N TRP A 154 9.54 15.92 -2.84
CA TRP A 154 8.19 15.97 -3.41
C TRP A 154 7.13 16.27 -2.36
N TYR A 155 7.28 15.77 -1.12
CA TYR A 155 6.39 16.11 -0.01
C TYR A 155 6.49 17.58 0.37
N ILE A 156 7.71 18.15 0.39
CA ILE A 156 7.93 19.59 0.63
C ILE A 156 7.25 20.41 -0.47
N LEU A 157 7.45 20.04 -1.74
CA LEU A 157 6.83 20.73 -2.88
C LEU A 157 5.29 20.63 -2.83
N ALA A 158 4.75 19.46 -2.50
CA ALA A 158 3.32 19.26 -2.34
C ALA A 158 2.75 20.09 -1.17
N GLY A 159 3.51 20.25 -0.08
CA GLY A 159 3.15 21.14 1.03
C GLY A 159 3.08 22.62 0.64
N LEU A 160 4.00 23.08 -0.19
CA LEU A 160 4.03 24.47 -0.72
C LEU A 160 2.80 24.81 -1.59
N THR A 161 2.15 23.78 -2.17
CA THR A 161 0.91 23.96 -2.94
C THR A 161 -0.36 23.85 -2.07
N PHE A 162 -0.28 24.16 -0.78
CA PHE A 162 -1.39 23.98 0.19
C PHE A 162 -1.96 22.54 0.20
N GLY A 163 -1.11 21.54 -0.10
CA GLY A 163 -1.50 20.15 -0.11
C GLY A 163 -2.13 19.65 -1.43
N LEU A 164 -2.44 20.52 -2.38
CA LEU A 164 -2.98 20.09 -3.71
C LEU A 164 -2.02 19.13 -4.43
N GLY A 165 -0.71 19.32 -4.27
CA GLY A 165 0.30 18.41 -4.82
C GLY A 165 0.22 16.99 -4.28
N MET A 166 -0.38 16.77 -3.10
CA MET A 166 -0.57 15.43 -2.53
C MET A 166 -1.50 14.55 -3.37
N ILE A 167 -2.48 15.14 -4.06
CA ILE A 167 -3.41 14.41 -4.94
C ILE A 167 -2.65 13.70 -6.06
N LEU A 168 -1.61 14.34 -6.59
CA LEU A 168 -0.75 13.77 -7.63
C LEU A 168 0.34 12.89 -7.04
N LEU A 169 0.90 13.28 -5.90
CA LEU A 169 2.02 12.57 -5.27
C LEU A 169 1.60 11.22 -4.70
N THR A 170 0.38 11.12 -4.13
CA THR A 170 -0.10 9.89 -3.50
C THR A 170 -0.13 8.69 -4.45
N PRO A 171 -0.83 8.72 -5.60
CA PRO A 171 -0.84 7.59 -6.52
C PRO A 171 0.55 7.29 -7.08
N TYR A 172 1.34 8.32 -7.37
CA TYR A 172 2.70 8.14 -7.87
C TYR A 172 3.60 7.43 -6.87
N LYS A 173 3.62 7.89 -5.61
CA LYS A 173 4.46 7.28 -4.55
C LYS A 173 4.05 5.85 -4.26
N MET A 174 2.76 5.58 -4.13
CA MET A 174 2.27 4.23 -3.85
C MET A 174 2.53 3.27 -5.00
N GLN A 175 2.32 3.72 -6.24
CA GLN A 175 2.62 2.88 -7.40
C GLN A 175 4.13 2.60 -7.52
N ALA A 176 4.97 3.60 -7.27
CA ALA A 176 6.42 3.41 -7.27
C ALA A 176 6.89 2.45 -6.16
N GLU A 177 6.23 2.46 -4.98
CA GLU A 177 6.50 1.53 -3.89
C GLU A 177 6.14 0.08 -4.27
N ILE A 178 4.98 -0.13 -4.90
CA ILE A 178 4.56 -1.45 -5.40
C ILE A 178 5.54 -2.00 -6.43
N GLU A 179 5.94 -1.19 -7.41
CA GLU A 179 6.93 -1.59 -8.42
C GLU A 179 8.30 -1.87 -7.79
N TYR A 180 8.67 -1.13 -6.73
CA TYR A 180 9.89 -1.39 -5.98
C TYR A 180 9.83 -2.73 -5.22
N ILE A 181 8.72 -3.00 -4.51
CA ILE A 181 8.49 -4.25 -3.77
C ILE A 181 8.52 -5.43 -4.74
N HIS A 182 7.81 -5.31 -5.85
CA HIS A 182 7.75 -6.34 -6.89
C HIS A 182 9.13 -6.66 -7.48
N ALA A 183 9.93 -5.65 -7.76
CA ALA A 183 11.24 -5.84 -8.39
C ALA A 183 12.33 -6.36 -7.43
N ASN A 184 12.20 -6.11 -6.11
CA ASN A 184 13.33 -6.31 -5.18
C ASN A 184 13.03 -7.19 -3.97
N ILE A 185 11.74 -7.41 -3.64
CA ILE A 185 11.37 -8.07 -2.39
C ILE A 185 10.49 -9.29 -2.63
N MET A 186 9.35 -9.12 -3.28
CA MET A 186 8.36 -10.18 -3.48
C MET A 186 7.69 -10.02 -4.86
N PRO A 187 7.75 -11.04 -5.73
CA PRO A 187 7.08 -10.99 -7.04
C PRO A 187 5.54 -10.94 -6.85
N LEU A 188 4.87 -10.21 -7.75
CA LEU A 188 3.41 -10.23 -7.80
C LEU A 188 2.92 -11.63 -8.23
N ARG A 189 2.03 -12.22 -7.45
CA ARG A 189 1.29 -13.41 -7.88
C ARG A 189 0.06 -12.96 -8.67
N VAL A 190 0.05 -13.31 -9.94
CA VAL A 190 -1.16 -13.20 -10.76
C VAL A 190 -2.09 -14.31 -10.32
N ASN A 191 -3.30 -13.98 -9.92
CA ASN A 191 -4.30 -15.00 -9.56
C ASN A 191 -4.70 -15.71 -10.86
N LYS A 192 -4.49 -17.03 -10.96
CA LYS A 192 -4.78 -17.84 -12.15
C LYS A 192 -6.22 -17.70 -12.67
N SER A 193 -7.16 -17.29 -11.81
CA SER A 193 -8.54 -17.02 -12.20
C SER A 193 -8.73 -15.75 -13.03
N GLU A 194 -7.71 -14.90 -13.16
CA GLU A 194 -7.79 -13.65 -13.91
C GLU A 194 -7.13 -13.73 -15.29
N GLU A 195 -6.22 -14.67 -15.53
CA GLU A 195 -5.61 -14.87 -16.86
C GLU A 195 -6.67 -15.17 -17.95
N THR A 196 -7.75 -15.85 -17.58
CA THR A 196 -8.85 -16.23 -18.51
C THR A 196 -9.83 -15.10 -18.84
N ILE A 197 -9.73 -13.94 -18.20
CA ILE A 197 -10.64 -12.81 -18.45
C ILE A 197 -10.03 -11.80 -19.44
N TYR A 198 -8.73 -11.90 -19.71
CA TYR A 198 -7.98 -10.95 -20.53
C TYR A 198 -7.47 -11.54 -21.85
N GLU A 199 -7.71 -12.84 -22.13
CA GLU A 199 -7.63 -13.46 -23.45
C GLU A 199 -8.97 -13.34 -24.21
#